data_0fa6f8fad327b9039f127853e7a008bb
#
_entry.id   0fa6f8fad327b9039f127853e7a008bb
#
_cell.length_a   1.000
_cell.length_b   1.000
_cell.length_c   1.000
_cell.angle_alpha   90.00
_cell.angle_beta   90.00
_cell.angle_gamma   90.00
#
_symmetry.space_group_name_H-M   'P 1'
#
loop_
_entity.id
_entity.type
_entity.pdbx_description
1 polymer ?
#
loop_
_entity_poly.entity_id
_entity_poly.type
_entity_poly.pdbx_seq_one_letter_code
_entity_poly.pdbx_strand_id
1 'polypeptide(L)'
;MSQQAILDTVQLEIHQAALREQSPKRLILAPGNYGLDYLAQNLPEYSSIPVVKCSNFMGDALDMAAAEQFAEVLLVGHIGKLVKLAGGIMNTHSRMADCRTELFCTHAALCGASQATCRALMDAATTDACLDILDAENLREPVLESLLQAIQLHLDRRVAGAFRVGAVLFSNQAGPLGQTETAAQLLQSWQKRSNEVWYILWAQAPAHRI
;
A
#
# COMPACT_ATOMS: atom_id res chain seq x y z
N MET A 1 6.85 23.29 -4.09
CA MET A 1 7.31 22.88 -2.75
C MET A 1 8.64 22.13 -2.92
N SER A 2 9.64 22.40 -2.11
CA SER A 2 10.90 21.67 -2.17
C SER A 2 10.72 20.23 -1.67
N GLN A 3 11.61 19.31 -2.06
CA GLN A 3 11.60 17.94 -1.56
C GLN A 3 11.68 17.92 -0.01
N GLN A 4 12.56 18.73 0.57
CA GLN A 4 12.70 18.82 2.03
C GLN A 4 11.41 19.25 2.71
N ALA A 5 10.72 20.25 2.20
CA ALA A 5 9.44 20.69 2.79
C ALA A 5 8.36 19.62 2.76
N ILE A 6 8.37 18.72 1.74
CA ILE A 6 7.45 17.57 1.71
C ILE A 6 7.84 16.57 2.80
N LEU A 7 9.12 16.24 2.92
CA LEU A 7 9.63 15.31 3.93
C LEU A 7 9.35 15.81 5.34
N ASP A 8 9.59 17.10 5.61
CA ASP A 8 9.31 17.73 6.91
C ASP A 8 7.82 17.66 7.25
N THR A 9 6.93 17.85 6.25
CA THR A 9 5.48 17.70 6.42
C THR A 9 5.11 16.26 6.76
N VAL A 10 5.64 15.29 6.01
CA VAL A 10 5.39 13.86 6.26
C VAL A 10 5.85 13.46 7.66
N GLN A 11 7.03 13.91 8.06
CA GLN A 11 7.56 13.63 9.40
C GLN A 11 6.65 14.20 10.50
N LEU A 12 6.20 15.45 10.35
CA LEU A 12 5.29 16.08 11.31
C LEU A 12 3.95 15.33 11.40
N GLU A 13 3.37 14.94 10.27
CA GLU A 13 2.10 14.19 10.23
C GLU A 13 2.24 12.80 10.86
N ILE A 14 3.33 12.08 10.60
CA ILE A 14 3.63 10.79 11.22
C ILE A 14 3.82 10.94 12.74
N HIS A 15 4.55 11.95 13.19
CA HIS A 15 4.71 12.25 14.62
C HIS A 15 3.35 12.53 15.29
N GLN A 16 2.51 13.38 14.68
CA GLN A 16 1.17 13.66 15.20
C GLN A 16 0.28 12.41 15.23
N ALA A 17 0.38 11.54 14.22
CA ALA A 17 -0.32 10.26 14.18
C ALA A 17 0.13 9.36 15.36
N ALA A 18 1.43 9.30 15.63
CA ALA A 18 1.99 8.51 16.73
C ALA A 18 1.53 8.99 18.11
N LEU A 19 1.30 10.29 18.28
CA LEU A 19 0.77 10.86 19.54
C LEU A 19 -0.72 10.54 19.77
N ARG A 20 -1.49 10.29 18.71
CA ARG A 20 -2.92 9.98 18.79
C ARG A 20 -3.20 8.48 18.95
N GLU A 21 -2.32 7.62 18.45
CA GLU A 21 -2.49 6.18 18.49
C GLU A 21 -2.06 5.59 19.84
N GLN A 22 -2.89 4.69 20.35
CA GLN A 22 -2.54 3.84 21.49
C GLN A 22 -1.75 2.62 21.01
N SER A 23 -0.97 2.01 21.90
CA SER A 23 -0.24 0.79 21.56
C SER A 23 -1.17 -0.42 21.42
N PRO A 24 -1.02 -1.25 20.35
CA PRO A 24 -0.05 -1.14 19.28
C PRO A 24 -0.42 -0.05 18.27
N LYS A 25 0.50 0.88 17.99
CA LYS A 25 0.29 1.99 17.07
C LYS A 25 0.13 1.51 15.63
N ARG A 26 -0.88 2.05 14.94
CA ARG A 26 -1.22 1.71 13.55
C ARG A 26 -1.14 2.93 12.66
N LEU A 27 -0.71 2.75 11.43
CA LEU A 27 -0.60 3.82 10.45
C LEU A 27 -1.00 3.34 9.06
N ILE A 28 -1.70 4.17 8.31
CA ILE A 28 -1.90 4.00 6.87
C ILE A 28 -1.07 5.06 6.16
N LEU A 29 -0.26 4.64 5.17
CA LEU A 29 0.50 5.53 4.29
C LEU A 29 -0.13 5.52 2.90
N ALA A 30 -0.48 6.69 2.38
CA ALA A 30 -1.02 6.85 1.04
C ALA A 30 -0.07 7.71 0.18
N PRO A 31 0.41 7.22 -0.99
CA PRO A 31 1.35 7.96 -1.83
C PRO A 31 0.71 9.11 -2.64
N GLY A 32 -0.54 9.44 -2.40
CA GLY A 32 -1.24 10.55 -3.06
C GLY A 32 -2.74 10.54 -2.80
N ASN A 33 -3.46 11.47 -3.42
CA ASN A 33 -4.91 11.65 -3.21
C ASN A 33 -5.71 10.41 -3.61
N TYR A 34 -5.34 9.72 -4.71
CA TYR A 34 -6.04 8.49 -5.11
C TYR A 34 -6.07 7.41 -4.01
N GLY A 35 -5.03 7.33 -3.18
CA GLY A 35 -5.02 6.43 -2.02
C GLY A 35 -6.03 6.85 -0.96
N LEU A 36 -6.18 8.15 -0.70
CA LEU A 36 -7.17 8.69 0.23
C LEU A 36 -8.60 8.44 -0.26
N ASP A 37 -8.84 8.69 -1.55
CA ASP A 37 -10.16 8.47 -2.17
C ASP A 37 -10.53 6.98 -2.14
N TYR A 38 -9.56 6.10 -2.45
CA TYR A 38 -9.76 4.66 -2.39
C TYR A 38 -10.09 4.18 -0.97
N LEU A 39 -9.36 4.65 0.04
CA LEU A 39 -9.62 4.33 1.44
C LEU A 39 -11.04 4.74 1.86
N ALA A 40 -11.45 5.97 1.53
CA ALA A 40 -12.78 6.47 1.89
C ALA A 40 -13.91 5.66 1.24
N GLN A 41 -13.72 5.17 0.02
CA GLN A 41 -14.74 4.47 -0.76
C GLN A 41 -14.76 2.95 -0.51
N ASN A 42 -13.60 2.32 -0.34
CA ASN A 42 -13.47 0.87 -0.35
C ASN A 42 -13.07 0.27 1.01
N LEU A 43 -12.56 1.09 1.93
CA LEU A 43 -12.06 0.67 3.25
C LEU A 43 -12.53 1.62 4.37
N PRO A 44 -13.82 2.06 4.39
CA PRO A 44 -14.31 3.06 5.33
C PRO A 44 -14.24 2.58 6.80
N GLU A 45 -14.25 1.27 7.04
CA GLU A 45 -14.15 0.67 8.37
C GLU A 45 -12.81 0.95 9.07
N TYR A 46 -11.79 1.37 8.33
CA TYR A 46 -10.46 1.73 8.87
C TYR A 46 -10.27 3.25 9.03
N SER A 47 -11.34 4.05 8.89
CA SER A 47 -11.30 5.53 9.00
C SER A 47 -10.81 6.04 10.36
N SER A 48 -10.84 5.21 11.41
CA SER A 48 -10.30 5.55 12.72
C SER A 48 -8.77 5.48 12.81
N ILE A 49 -8.11 4.84 11.84
CA ILE A 49 -6.66 4.71 11.80
C ILE A 49 -6.08 5.96 11.11
N PRO A 50 -5.02 6.58 11.69
CA PRO A 50 -4.42 7.75 11.06
C PRO A 50 -3.89 7.43 9.67
N VAL A 51 -4.16 8.33 8.73
CA VAL A 51 -3.68 8.25 7.34
C VAL A 51 -2.73 9.41 7.08
N VAL A 52 -1.51 9.10 6.62
CA VAL A 52 -0.52 10.10 6.25
C VAL A 52 -0.20 10.01 4.76
N LYS A 53 -0.19 11.17 4.10
CA LYS A 53 0.13 11.27 2.68
C LYS A 53 1.64 11.38 2.45
N CYS A 54 2.29 10.26 2.07
CA CYS A 54 3.75 10.19 1.93
C CYS A 54 4.29 10.61 0.54
N SER A 55 3.46 11.08 -0.38
CA SER A 55 3.86 11.50 -1.74
C SER A 55 4.59 10.37 -2.50
N ASN A 56 5.84 10.58 -2.91
CA ASN A 56 6.69 9.58 -3.55
C ASN A 56 7.73 8.97 -2.58
N PHE A 57 7.78 9.44 -1.33
CA PHE A 57 8.82 9.16 -0.35
C PHE A 57 8.43 7.99 0.56
N MET A 58 8.12 6.83 -0.03
CA MET A 58 7.64 5.68 0.74
C MET A 58 8.71 5.13 1.68
N GLY A 59 9.96 5.06 1.21
CA GLY A 59 11.07 4.60 2.05
C GLY A 59 11.32 5.50 3.24
N ASP A 60 11.36 6.82 3.02
CA ASP A 60 11.53 7.82 4.08
C ASP A 60 10.37 7.76 5.09
N ALA A 61 9.13 7.62 4.60
CA ALA A 61 7.96 7.51 5.47
C ALA A 61 7.96 6.22 6.31
N LEU A 62 8.44 5.10 5.76
CA LEU A 62 8.62 3.86 6.53
C LEU A 62 9.70 4.02 7.61
N ASP A 63 10.82 4.69 7.31
CA ASP A 63 11.86 4.96 8.30
C ASP A 63 11.36 5.90 9.42
N MET A 64 10.59 6.93 9.07
CA MET A 64 9.94 7.81 10.04
C MET A 64 8.94 7.05 10.92
N ALA A 65 8.14 6.13 10.34
CA ALA A 65 7.23 5.29 11.11
C ALA A 65 7.97 4.36 12.08
N ALA A 66 9.15 3.84 11.70
CA ALA A 66 10.01 3.06 12.59
C ALA A 66 10.52 3.90 13.76
N ALA A 67 10.97 5.12 13.49
CA ALA A 67 11.45 6.05 14.53
C ALA A 67 10.37 6.41 15.55
N GLU A 68 9.10 6.50 15.12
CA GLU A 68 7.93 6.77 15.97
C GLU A 68 7.32 5.50 16.61
N GLN A 69 7.97 4.35 16.43
CA GLN A 69 7.59 3.07 17.03
C GLN A 69 6.18 2.61 16.66
N PHE A 70 5.78 2.79 15.40
CA PHE A 70 4.59 2.12 14.89
C PHE A 70 4.81 0.60 14.90
N ALA A 71 3.75 -0.14 15.22
CA ALA A 71 3.77 -1.60 15.23
C ALA A 71 3.22 -2.20 13.94
N GLU A 72 2.34 -1.48 13.27
CA GLU A 72 1.62 -1.94 12.09
C GLU A 72 1.44 -0.80 11.10
N VAL A 73 1.91 -0.99 9.85
CA VAL A 73 1.83 0.01 8.78
C VAL A 73 1.23 -0.61 7.52
N LEU A 74 0.24 0.06 6.92
CA LEU A 74 -0.38 -0.33 5.67
C LEU A 74 -0.13 0.71 4.59
N LEU A 75 0.45 0.32 3.46
CA LEU A 75 0.54 1.15 2.26
C LEU A 75 -0.72 0.94 1.42
N VAL A 76 -1.41 2.02 1.03
CA VAL A 76 -2.57 1.94 0.14
C VAL A 76 -2.36 2.87 -1.05
N GLY A 77 -2.22 2.32 -2.25
CA GLY A 77 -1.87 3.15 -3.39
C GLY A 77 -2.16 2.57 -4.77
N HIS A 78 -2.20 3.48 -5.74
CA HIS A 78 -2.37 3.14 -7.15
C HIS A 78 -1.20 2.33 -7.67
N ILE A 79 -1.49 1.31 -8.51
CA ILE A 79 -0.51 0.39 -9.11
C ILE A 79 0.63 1.14 -9.81
N GLY A 80 0.35 2.27 -10.47
CA GLY A 80 1.36 3.09 -11.14
C GLY A 80 2.50 3.60 -10.24
N LYS A 81 2.30 3.61 -8.91
CA LYS A 81 3.35 3.91 -7.95
C LYS A 81 3.83 2.65 -7.22
N LEU A 82 2.91 1.84 -6.71
CA LEU A 82 3.27 0.71 -5.83
C LEU A 82 3.95 -0.44 -6.58
N VAL A 83 3.71 -0.62 -7.88
CA VAL A 83 4.44 -1.63 -8.67
C VAL A 83 5.97 -1.45 -8.57
N LYS A 84 6.45 -0.21 -8.44
CA LYS A 84 7.89 0.09 -8.31
C LYS A 84 8.53 -0.53 -7.07
N LEU A 85 7.73 -0.76 -6.02
CA LEU A 85 8.20 -1.44 -4.82
C LEU A 85 8.61 -2.89 -5.09
N ALA A 86 8.03 -3.55 -6.12
CA ALA A 86 8.45 -4.89 -6.53
C ALA A 86 9.92 -4.94 -7.02
N GLY A 87 10.48 -3.80 -7.44
CA GLY A 87 11.89 -3.63 -7.76
C GLY A 87 12.72 -2.99 -6.64
N GLY A 88 12.16 -2.82 -5.44
CA GLY A 88 12.83 -2.16 -4.31
C GLY A 88 12.96 -0.63 -4.45
N ILE A 89 12.22 -0.01 -5.38
CA ILE A 89 12.26 1.43 -5.63
C ILE A 89 11.37 2.13 -4.60
N MET A 90 11.96 2.69 -3.55
CA MET A 90 11.26 3.29 -2.42
C MET A 90 10.97 4.78 -2.58
N ASN A 91 11.58 5.46 -3.57
CA ASN A 91 11.15 6.77 -4.04
C ASN A 91 10.54 6.62 -5.43
N THR A 92 9.22 6.70 -5.52
CA THR A 92 8.46 6.38 -6.74
C THR A 92 8.36 7.51 -7.76
N HIS A 93 9.08 8.63 -7.54
CA HIS A 93 9.13 9.70 -8.52
C HIS A 93 9.81 9.23 -9.81
N SER A 94 9.21 9.49 -10.97
CA SER A 94 9.71 9.01 -12.27
C SER A 94 11.13 9.48 -12.63
N ARG A 95 11.57 10.63 -12.07
CA ARG A 95 12.95 11.11 -12.23
C ARG A 95 13.99 10.25 -11.48
N MET A 96 13.58 9.49 -10.49
CA MET A 96 14.47 8.59 -9.74
C MET A 96 14.60 7.25 -10.47
N ALA A 97 13.47 6.64 -10.79
CA ALA A 97 13.37 5.42 -11.58
C ALA A 97 11.94 5.27 -12.09
N ASP A 98 11.74 4.81 -13.31
CA ASP A 98 10.41 4.41 -13.77
C ASP A 98 10.20 2.92 -13.58
N CYS A 99 10.82 2.07 -14.36
CA CYS A 99 10.84 0.60 -14.27
C CYS A 99 9.47 -0.08 -14.18
N ARG A 100 8.34 0.60 -14.47
CA ARG A 100 7.00 0.03 -14.36
C ARG A 100 6.78 -1.09 -15.36
N THR A 101 7.05 -0.81 -16.63
CA THR A 101 6.90 -1.77 -17.73
C THR A 101 7.88 -2.93 -17.61
N GLU A 102 9.11 -2.67 -17.18
CA GLU A 102 10.14 -3.67 -16.93
C GLU A 102 9.73 -4.65 -15.82
N LEU A 103 9.12 -4.15 -14.75
CA LEU A 103 8.62 -4.99 -13.66
C LEU A 103 7.45 -5.86 -14.13
N PHE A 104 6.48 -5.29 -14.84
CA PHE A 104 5.41 -6.08 -15.45
C PHE A 104 5.95 -7.14 -16.41
N CYS A 105 6.86 -6.76 -17.29
CA CYS A 105 7.49 -7.66 -18.25
C CYS A 105 8.24 -8.81 -17.54
N THR A 106 9.05 -8.50 -16.53
CA THR A 106 9.80 -9.49 -15.76
C THR A 106 8.87 -10.49 -15.08
N HIS A 107 7.86 -10.01 -14.37
CA HIS A 107 6.93 -10.89 -13.66
C HIS A 107 6.03 -11.67 -14.63
N ALA A 108 5.65 -11.10 -15.76
CA ALA A 108 4.94 -11.81 -16.82
C ALA A 108 5.79 -12.94 -17.43
N ALA A 109 7.07 -12.70 -17.70
CA ALA A 109 8.00 -13.73 -18.17
C ALA A 109 8.14 -14.87 -17.17
N LEU A 110 8.22 -14.59 -15.87
CA LEU A 110 8.25 -15.60 -14.81
C LEU A 110 6.95 -16.43 -14.76
N CYS A 111 5.83 -15.83 -15.16
CA CYS A 111 4.52 -16.49 -15.25
C CYS A 111 4.27 -17.15 -16.61
N GLY A 112 5.28 -17.24 -17.49
CA GLY A 112 5.19 -17.95 -18.76
C GLY A 112 4.67 -17.12 -19.94
N ALA A 113 4.70 -15.78 -19.83
CA ALA A 113 4.35 -14.90 -20.96
C ALA A 113 5.23 -15.13 -22.18
N SER A 114 4.62 -15.02 -23.35
CA SER A 114 5.36 -15.10 -24.62
C SER A 114 6.31 -13.90 -24.80
N GLN A 115 7.32 -14.06 -25.67
CA GLN A 115 8.20 -12.95 -26.03
C GLN A 115 7.41 -11.77 -26.65
N ALA A 116 6.34 -12.06 -27.38
CA ALA A 116 5.48 -11.03 -27.96
C ALA A 116 4.74 -10.24 -26.87
N THR A 117 4.17 -10.93 -25.88
CA THR A 117 3.53 -10.32 -24.70
C THR A 117 4.53 -9.47 -23.91
N CYS A 118 5.74 -9.98 -23.67
CA CYS A 118 6.79 -9.23 -22.98
C CYS A 118 7.16 -7.93 -23.74
N ARG A 119 7.26 -7.96 -25.06
CA ARG A 119 7.50 -6.76 -25.88
C ARG A 119 6.33 -5.78 -25.79
N ALA A 120 5.09 -6.25 -25.88
CA ALA A 120 3.92 -5.41 -25.74
C ALA A 120 3.87 -4.72 -24.37
N LEU A 121 4.23 -5.41 -23.31
CA LEU A 121 4.34 -4.83 -21.96
C LEU A 121 5.43 -3.74 -21.89
N MET A 122 6.59 -3.96 -22.51
CA MET A 122 7.66 -2.97 -22.54
C MET A 122 7.26 -1.69 -23.30
N ASP A 123 6.42 -1.82 -24.33
CA ASP A 123 5.94 -0.70 -25.16
C ASP A 123 4.68 -0.03 -24.57
N ALA A 124 4.13 -0.55 -23.47
CA ALA A 124 2.91 -0.03 -22.85
C ALA A 124 3.14 1.37 -22.24
N ALA A 125 2.23 2.31 -22.54
CA ALA A 125 2.35 3.68 -22.06
C ALA A 125 1.97 3.85 -20.58
N THR A 126 1.11 2.97 -20.04
CA THR A 126 0.56 3.06 -18.69
C THR A 126 0.49 1.67 -18.02
N THR A 127 0.36 1.65 -16.70
CA THR A 127 0.14 0.41 -15.95
C THR A 127 -1.22 -0.23 -16.25
N ASP A 128 -2.24 0.58 -16.59
CA ASP A 128 -3.54 0.04 -16.99
C ASP A 128 -3.45 -0.65 -18.36
N ALA A 129 -2.68 -0.10 -19.30
CA ALA A 129 -2.39 -0.80 -20.57
C ALA A 129 -1.61 -2.12 -20.35
N CYS A 130 -0.73 -2.19 -19.34
CA CYS A 130 -0.10 -3.45 -18.96
C CYS A 130 -1.14 -4.46 -18.44
N LEU A 131 -2.11 -4.02 -17.61
CA LEU A 131 -3.17 -4.88 -17.12
C LEU A 131 -4.05 -5.42 -18.25
N ASP A 132 -4.40 -4.57 -19.24
CA ASP A 132 -5.20 -4.98 -20.42
C ASP A 132 -4.45 -6.04 -21.27
N ILE A 133 -3.14 -5.87 -21.47
CA ILE A 133 -2.30 -6.86 -22.17
C ILE A 133 -2.30 -8.19 -21.40
N LEU A 134 -2.16 -8.16 -20.08
CA LEU A 134 -2.16 -9.36 -19.27
C LEU A 134 -3.53 -10.06 -19.24
N ASP A 135 -4.62 -9.30 -19.29
CA ASP A 135 -5.97 -9.87 -19.39
C ASP A 135 -6.17 -10.64 -20.68
N ALA A 136 -5.74 -10.08 -21.82
CA ALA A 136 -5.86 -10.73 -23.11
C ALA A 136 -5.14 -12.10 -23.15
N GLU A 137 -4.14 -12.29 -22.31
CA GLU A 137 -3.34 -13.52 -22.19
C GLU A 137 -3.72 -14.39 -20.98
N ASN A 138 -4.72 -13.99 -20.18
CA ASN A 138 -5.11 -14.65 -18.92
C ASN A 138 -3.96 -14.73 -17.90
N LEU A 139 -3.08 -13.73 -17.90
CA LEU A 139 -1.89 -13.65 -17.02
C LEU A 139 -2.03 -12.61 -15.91
N ARG A 140 -3.13 -11.85 -15.82
CA ARG A 140 -3.29 -10.79 -14.80
C ARG A 140 -3.11 -11.33 -13.39
N GLU A 141 -3.86 -12.34 -13.00
CA GLU A 141 -3.82 -12.87 -11.64
C GLU A 141 -2.43 -13.39 -11.24
N PRO A 142 -1.81 -14.32 -11.98
CA PRO A 142 -0.49 -14.83 -11.58
C PRO A 142 0.60 -13.74 -11.58
N VAL A 143 0.53 -12.75 -12.48
CA VAL A 143 1.50 -11.66 -12.51
C VAL A 143 1.31 -10.71 -11.32
N LEU A 144 0.07 -10.36 -10.98
CA LEU A 144 -0.21 -9.54 -9.80
C LEU A 144 0.22 -10.25 -8.51
N GLU A 145 -0.03 -11.55 -8.39
CA GLU A 145 0.45 -12.33 -7.24
C GLU A 145 1.98 -12.31 -7.13
N SER A 146 2.68 -12.53 -8.23
CA SER A 146 4.14 -12.47 -8.29
C SER A 146 4.67 -11.07 -7.92
N LEU A 147 4.03 -10.00 -8.40
CA LEU A 147 4.36 -8.62 -8.04
C LEU A 147 4.11 -8.35 -6.54
N LEU A 148 3.00 -8.80 -5.99
CA LEU A 148 2.67 -8.63 -4.57
C LEU A 148 3.66 -9.34 -3.65
N GLN A 149 4.13 -10.54 -4.02
CA GLN A 149 5.17 -11.25 -3.30
C GLN A 149 6.50 -10.48 -3.31
N ALA A 150 6.89 -9.93 -4.46
CA ALA A 150 8.09 -9.11 -4.58
C ALA A 150 7.97 -7.79 -3.78
N ILE A 151 6.81 -7.14 -3.81
CA ILE A 151 6.53 -5.96 -2.98
C ILE A 151 6.70 -6.29 -1.50
N GLN A 152 6.08 -7.37 -1.01
CA GLN A 152 6.21 -7.79 0.39
C GLN A 152 7.67 -8.03 0.77
N LEU A 153 8.41 -8.74 -0.06
CA LEU A 153 9.84 -9.00 0.17
C LEU A 153 10.65 -7.71 0.35
N HIS A 154 10.42 -6.72 -0.52
CA HIS A 154 11.14 -5.44 -0.45
C HIS A 154 10.68 -4.55 0.71
N LEU A 155 9.41 -4.60 1.08
CA LEU A 155 8.92 -3.94 2.28
C LEU A 155 9.55 -4.53 3.55
N ASP A 156 9.55 -5.86 3.68
CA ASP A 156 10.15 -6.55 4.82
C ASP A 156 11.66 -6.25 4.96
N ARG A 157 12.37 -6.23 3.83
CA ARG A 157 13.78 -5.84 3.80
C ARG A 157 13.99 -4.39 4.25
N ARG A 158 13.11 -3.47 3.83
CA ARG A 158 13.22 -2.05 4.20
C ARG A 158 13.00 -1.84 5.68
N VAL A 159 11.97 -2.44 6.25
CA VAL A 159 11.65 -2.24 7.67
C VAL A 159 12.49 -3.08 8.62
N ALA A 160 13.17 -4.12 8.11
CA ALA A 160 14.12 -4.96 8.85
C ALA A 160 13.57 -5.46 10.20
N GLY A 161 12.29 -5.80 10.25
CA GLY A 161 11.61 -6.30 11.45
C GLY A 161 11.16 -5.24 12.47
N ALA A 162 11.32 -3.94 12.17
CA ALA A 162 10.88 -2.87 13.08
C ALA A 162 9.37 -2.90 13.34
N PHE A 163 8.58 -3.28 12.35
CA PHE A 163 7.11 -3.40 12.44
C PHE A 163 6.57 -4.30 11.32
N ARG A 164 5.28 -4.64 11.42
CA ARG A 164 4.59 -5.36 10.35
C ARG A 164 4.13 -4.37 9.28
N VAL A 165 4.47 -4.65 8.02
CA VAL A 165 4.10 -3.79 6.89
C VAL A 165 3.46 -4.59 5.78
N GLY A 166 2.42 -4.03 5.16
CA GLY A 166 1.77 -4.60 3.98
C GLY A 166 1.34 -3.53 2.99
N ALA A 167 0.90 -3.95 1.81
CA ALA A 167 0.44 -3.06 0.76
C ALA A 167 -0.88 -3.52 0.13
N VAL A 168 -1.77 -2.57 -0.17
CA VAL A 168 -2.99 -2.73 -0.95
C VAL A 168 -2.84 -1.96 -2.25
N LEU A 169 -3.05 -2.64 -3.38
CA LEU A 169 -2.91 -2.11 -4.72
C LEU A 169 -4.27 -1.95 -5.40
N PHE A 170 -4.45 -0.86 -6.10
CA PHE A 170 -5.63 -0.61 -6.92
C PHE A 170 -5.27 0.15 -8.20
N SER A 171 -6.17 0.11 -9.19
CA SER A 171 -6.22 1.02 -10.33
C SER A 171 -7.52 1.81 -10.29
N ASN A 172 -7.50 3.04 -10.82
CA ASN A 172 -8.71 3.84 -10.97
C ASN A 172 -9.66 3.26 -12.04
N GLN A 173 -9.13 2.49 -13.00
CA GLN A 173 -9.90 1.87 -14.07
C GLN A 173 -10.32 0.44 -13.70
N ALA A 174 -9.38 -0.37 -13.22
CA ALA A 174 -9.61 -1.78 -12.93
C ALA A 174 -10.10 -2.07 -11.50
N GLY A 175 -10.19 -1.04 -10.62
CA GLY A 175 -10.58 -1.22 -9.23
C GLY A 175 -9.52 -1.91 -8.36
N PRO A 176 -9.93 -2.71 -7.35
CA PRO A 176 -9.00 -3.46 -6.50
C PRO A 176 -8.16 -4.44 -7.33
N LEU A 177 -6.85 -4.47 -7.09
CA LEU A 177 -5.91 -5.34 -7.81
C LEU A 177 -5.29 -6.42 -6.91
N GLY A 178 -5.38 -6.25 -5.61
CA GLY A 178 -4.86 -7.21 -4.64
C GLY A 178 -4.13 -6.55 -3.48
N GLN A 179 -3.66 -7.41 -2.59
CA GLN A 179 -2.96 -7.00 -1.38
C GLN A 179 -1.91 -8.03 -1.00
N THR A 180 -0.85 -7.58 -0.33
CA THR A 180 0.16 -8.51 0.19
C THR A 180 -0.41 -9.36 1.32
N GLU A 181 0.19 -10.51 1.61
CA GLU A 181 -0.28 -11.39 2.68
C GLU A 181 -0.32 -10.68 4.04
N THR A 182 0.71 -9.91 4.36
CA THR A 182 0.74 -9.13 5.60
C THR A 182 -0.38 -8.08 5.63
N ALA A 183 -0.70 -7.43 4.51
CA ALA A 183 -1.80 -6.48 4.45
C ALA A 183 -3.15 -7.15 4.78
N ALA A 184 -3.41 -8.34 4.23
CA ALA A 184 -4.62 -9.10 4.55
C ALA A 184 -4.73 -9.41 6.04
N GLN A 185 -3.63 -9.85 6.64
CA GLN A 185 -3.55 -10.13 8.09
C GLN A 185 -3.76 -8.87 8.95
N LEU A 186 -3.17 -7.72 8.55
CA LEU A 186 -3.35 -6.45 9.25
C LEU A 186 -4.81 -6.02 9.21
N LEU A 187 -5.42 -5.98 8.04
CA LEU A 187 -6.82 -5.59 7.86
C LEU A 187 -7.76 -6.47 8.70
N GLN A 188 -7.56 -7.78 8.66
CA GLN A 188 -8.35 -8.70 9.48
C GLN A 188 -8.18 -8.46 10.99
N SER A 189 -6.96 -8.21 11.46
CA SER A 189 -6.69 -7.94 12.87
C SER A 189 -7.27 -6.61 13.33
N TRP A 190 -7.25 -5.59 12.47
CA TRP A 190 -7.79 -4.27 12.75
C TRP A 190 -9.33 -4.30 12.83
N GLN A 191 -9.99 -5.04 11.93
CA GLN A 191 -11.44 -5.23 11.96
C GLN A 191 -11.90 -5.94 13.24
N LYS A 192 -11.20 -6.99 13.67
CA LYS A 192 -11.51 -7.68 14.92
C LYS A 192 -11.42 -6.74 16.12
N ARG A 193 -10.35 -5.95 16.23
CA ARG A 193 -10.17 -4.97 17.32
C ARG A 193 -11.27 -3.90 17.33
N SER A 194 -11.69 -3.40 16.20
CA SER A 194 -12.80 -2.44 16.11
C SER A 194 -14.11 -3.04 16.63
N ASN A 195 -14.41 -4.28 16.28
CA ASN A 195 -15.61 -4.98 16.76
C ASN A 195 -15.57 -5.25 18.27
N GLU A 196 -14.41 -5.61 18.84
CA GLU A 196 -14.26 -5.82 20.30
C GLU A 196 -14.46 -4.54 21.10
N VAL A 197 -13.93 -3.40 20.63
CA VAL A 197 -14.14 -2.08 21.26
C VAL A 197 -15.62 -1.71 21.23
N TRP A 198 -16.31 -1.92 20.13
CA TRP A 198 -17.76 -1.69 20.01
C TRP A 198 -18.55 -2.55 20.99
N TYR A 199 -18.21 -3.84 21.13
CA TYR A 199 -18.88 -4.75 22.05
C TYR A 199 -18.70 -4.31 23.53
N ILE A 200 -17.49 -3.90 23.91
CA ILE A 200 -17.19 -3.41 25.27
C ILE A 200 -17.98 -2.13 25.56
N LEU A 201 -17.99 -1.17 24.64
CA LEU A 201 -18.72 0.09 24.79
C LEU A 201 -20.24 -0.14 24.87
N TRP A 202 -20.77 -1.05 24.06
CA TRP A 202 -22.18 -1.42 24.09
C TRP A 202 -22.56 -2.13 25.39
N ALA A 203 -21.75 -3.04 25.90
CA ALA A 203 -21.98 -3.76 27.14
C ALA A 203 -21.91 -2.86 28.38
N GLN A 204 -21.20 -1.74 28.31
CA GLN A 204 -21.09 -0.73 29.38
C GLN A 204 -22.11 0.41 29.26
N ALA A 205 -22.87 0.47 28.17
CA ALA A 205 -23.91 1.47 28.00
C ALA A 205 -25.00 1.27 29.07
N PRO A 206 -25.39 2.31 29.84
CA PRO A 206 -26.46 2.21 30.80
C PRO A 206 -27.73 1.77 30.10
N ALA A 207 -28.35 0.69 30.61
CA ALA A 207 -29.63 0.22 30.10
C ALA A 207 -30.65 1.35 30.28
N HIS A 208 -31.00 2.04 29.23
CA HIS A 208 -32.16 2.93 29.22
C HIS A 208 -33.36 2.06 29.48
N ARG A 209 -33.81 2.05 30.73
CA ARG A 209 -35.13 1.52 31.08
C ARG A 209 -36.16 2.36 30.33
N ILE A 210 -36.85 1.71 29.40
CA ILE A 210 -38.12 2.17 28.81
C ILE A 210 -39.21 2.09 29.90
#